data_92e185cc2be8b6c94fcd05c740a531cc
#
_entry.id   92e185cc2be8b6c94fcd05c740a531cc
#
_cell.length_a   1.000
_cell.length_b   1.000
_cell.length_c   1.000
_cell.angle_alpha   90.00
_cell.angle_beta   90.00
_cell.angle_gamma   90.00
#
_symmetry.space_group_name_H-M   'P 1'
#
loop_
_entity.id
_entity.type
_entity.pdbx_description
1 polymer ?
#
loop_
_entity_poly.entity_id
_entity_poly.type
_entity_poly.pdbx_seq_one_letter_code
_entity_poly.pdbx_strand_id
1 'polypeptide(L)'
;MASEQELEQVARDVNVLASFLGTRDVPSLTPRALDERYGAAQADVMALFGGSILAGGDVLADAMRAGVARTYVIVGGAGHTTETFREKVRELCPDLTFAGDATEAQIFSSYVSHVHGLKADLLETSSTNCGNNITYLRDLLADRGIPCKSLILSQDATMQRRMVALAAKEMPGVLPIAFATYSVRVTVRDGELAYDHAPLGMWDTSRYLTLLMGEIPRLTDDENGYGPRGKGFLAHVDIPMQVRGAWDRLLKRYPWSMRTADPRYAG
;
A
#
# COMPACT_ATOMS: atom_id res chain seq x y z
N MET A 1 28.59 12.10 -13.20
CA MET A 1 27.76 10.87 -13.19
C MET A 1 28.12 10.09 -11.94
N ALA A 2 27.16 9.43 -11.29
CA ALA A 2 27.43 8.53 -10.17
C ALA A 2 28.26 7.34 -10.67
N SER A 3 29.19 6.83 -9.85
CA SER A 3 29.87 5.57 -10.15
C SER A 3 28.89 4.39 -10.04
N GLU A 4 29.19 3.30 -10.72
CA GLU A 4 28.38 2.07 -10.63
C GLU A 4 28.27 1.57 -9.19
N GLN A 5 29.35 1.62 -8.42
CA GLN A 5 29.37 1.26 -7.00
C GLN A 5 28.45 2.15 -6.14
N GLU A 6 28.36 3.45 -6.45
CA GLU A 6 27.42 4.37 -5.77
C GLU A 6 25.96 4.01 -6.09
N LEU A 7 25.66 3.72 -7.37
CA LEU A 7 24.30 3.30 -7.76
C LEU A 7 23.91 1.96 -7.12
N GLU A 8 24.82 1.00 -7.05
CA GLU A 8 24.58 -0.26 -6.35
C GLU A 8 24.30 -0.05 -4.84
N GLN A 9 25.02 0.90 -4.20
CA GLN A 9 24.73 1.22 -2.79
C GLN A 9 23.33 1.84 -2.66
N VAL A 10 22.96 2.73 -3.57
CA VAL A 10 21.61 3.31 -3.62
C VAL A 10 20.55 2.21 -3.79
N ALA A 11 20.76 1.29 -4.73
CA ALA A 11 19.83 0.17 -4.95
C ALA A 11 19.68 -0.70 -3.69
N ARG A 12 20.79 -1.00 -2.99
CA ARG A 12 20.75 -1.72 -1.70
C ARG A 12 19.95 -0.96 -0.65
N ASP A 13 20.16 0.33 -0.51
CA ASP A 13 19.45 1.15 0.48
C ASP A 13 17.97 1.29 0.16
N VAL A 14 17.59 1.47 -1.10
CA VAL A 14 16.19 1.46 -1.55
C VAL A 14 15.53 0.12 -1.22
N ASN A 15 16.20 -1.00 -1.48
CA ASN A 15 15.68 -2.34 -1.18
C ASN A 15 15.51 -2.58 0.32
N VAL A 16 16.36 -1.99 1.18
CA VAL A 16 16.17 -2.03 2.65
C VAL A 16 14.89 -1.32 3.04
N LEU A 17 14.62 -0.12 2.50
CA LEU A 17 13.37 0.60 2.77
C LEU A 17 12.15 -0.16 2.21
N ALA A 18 12.25 -0.65 0.97
CA ALA A 18 11.17 -1.39 0.32
C ALA A 18 10.77 -2.65 1.11
N SER A 19 11.75 -3.42 1.57
CA SER A 19 11.50 -4.62 2.39
C SER A 19 10.90 -4.30 3.75
N PHE A 20 11.29 -3.18 4.36
CA PHE A 20 10.73 -2.73 5.62
C PHE A 20 9.28 -2.25 5.46
N LEU A 21 8.97 -1.50 4.41
CA LEU A 21 7.65 -0.89 4.20
C LEU A 21 6.65 -1.86 3.59
N GLY A 22 7.07 -2.63 2.58
CA GLY A 22 6.22 -3.53 1.79
C GLY A 22 6.04 -4.91 2.41
N THR A 23 5.52 -4.94 3.64
CA THR A 23 5.38 -6.19 4.40
C THR A 23 4.37 -7.15 3.78
N ARG A 24 4.73 -8.44 3.80
CA ARG A 24 3.85 -9.58 3.53
C ARG A 24 4.05 -10.61 4.62
N ASP A 25 2.99 -10.93 5.34
CA ASP A 25 3.05 -11.87 6.47
C ASP A 25 3.01 -13.33 6.00
N VAL A 26 2.56 -13.54 4.77
CA VAL A 26 2.56 -14.84 4.07
C VAL A 26 3.21 -14.70 2.69
N PRO A 27 3.84 -15.74 2.15
CA PRO A 27 4.50 -15.66 0.84
C PRO A 27 3.50 -15.50 -0.32
N SER A 28 2.27 -16.00 -0.14
CA SER A 28 1.18 -15.92 -1.12
C SER A 28 -0.16 -15.91 -0.41
N LEU A 29 -1.18 -15.28 -1.02
CA LEU A 29 -2.56 -15.32 -0.51
C LEU A 29 -3.21 -16.63 -0.95
N THR A 30 -2.99 -17.67 -0.17
CA THR A 30 -3.62 -18.99 -0.34
C THR A 30 -4.17 -19.48 1.00
N PRO A 31 -5.26 -20.29 0.99
CA PRO A 31 -5.80 -20.91 2.20
C PRO A 31 -4.74 -21.65 3.00
N ARG A 32 -3.86 -22.38 2.31
CA ARG A 32 -2.76 -23.11 2.93
C ARG A 32 -1.77 -22.20 3.66
N ALA A 33 -1.32 -21.11 3.03
CA ALA A 33 -0.36 -20.21 3.64
C ALA A 33 -0.95 -19.46 4.85
N LEU A 34 -2.24 -19.14 4.80
CA LEU A 34 -2.97 -18.56 5.93
C LEU A 34 -3.10 -19.57 7.08
N ASP A 35 -3.47 -20.82 6.77
CA ASP A 35 -3.60 -21.87 7.78
C ASP A 35 -2.27 -22.18 8.47
N GLU A 36 -1.19 -22.35 7.69
CA GLU A 36 0.16 -22.57 8.21
C GLU A 36 0.64 -21.42 9.13
N ARG A 37 0.23 -20.18 8.86
CA ARG A 37 0.68 -19.00 9.61
C ARG A 37 -0.21 -18.62 10.78
N TYR A 38 -1.53 -18.78 10.62
CA TYR A 38 -2.54 -18.24 11.54
C TYR A 38 -3.51 -19.29 12.10
N GLY A 39 -3.43 -20.55 11.65
CA GLY A 39 -4.35 -21.61 12.03
C GLY A 39 -5.77 -21.42 11.47
N ALA A 40 -5.91 -20.63 10.40
CA ALA A 40 -7.17 -20.38 9.73
C ALA A 40 -6.93 -20.23 8.22
N ALA A 41 -7.63 -21.03 7.42
CA ALA A 41 -7.48 -21.02 5.96
C ALA A 41 -8.07 -19.76 5.29
N GLN A 42 -8.83 -18.93 6.05
CA GLN A 42 -9.56 -17.79 5.54
C GLN A 42 -9.66 -16.69 6.59
N ALA A 43 -9.41 -15.43 6.19
CA ALA A 43 -9.68 -14.26 7.01
C ALA A 43 -11.16 -13.86 6.96
N ASP A 44 -11.62 -13.02 7.88
CA ASP A 44 -12.99 -12.48 7.83
C ASP A 44 -13.13 -11.48 6.67
N VAL A 45 -12.17 -10.57 6.53
CA VAL A 45 -12.20 -9.50 5.53
C VAL A 45 -10.87 -9.40 4.82
N MET A 46 -10.88 -9.13 3.51
CA MET A 46 -9.74 -8.60 2.77
C MET A 46 -10.11 -7.23 2.21
N ALA A 47 -9.27 -6.23 2.46
CA ALA A 47 -9.41 -4.89 1.92
C ALA A 47 -8.25 -4.55 0.99
N LEU A 48 -8.58 -4.18 -0.26
CA LEU A 48 -7.66 -3.49 -1.18
C LEU A 48 -7.86 -1.99 -1.00
N PHE A 49 -6.77 -1.26 -0.72
CA PHE A 49 -6.83 0.18 -0.51
C PHE A 49 -6.37 0.95 -1.76
N GLY A 50 -7.03 2.05 -2.04
CA GLY A 50 -6.62 3.04 -3.03
C GLY A 50 -5.25 3.66 -2.75
N GLY A 51 -4.72 4.43 -3.70
CA GLY A 51 -3.34 4.93 -3.64
C GLY A 51 -2.29 3.89 -4.02
N SER A 52 -2.71 2.73 -4.54
CA SER A 52 -1.85 1.67 -5.06
C SER A 52 -1.75 1.71 -6.60
N ILE A 53 -0.82 0.93 -7.14
CA ILE A 53 -0.73 0.68 -8.58
C ILE A 53 -1.80 -0.31 -9.04
N LEU A 54 -2.08 -0.34 -10.34
CA LEU A 54 -3.18 -1.14 -10.91
C LEU A 54 -3.06 -2.64 -10.65
N ALA A 55 -1.82 -3.17 -10.52
CA ALA A 55 -1.57 -4.55 -10.12
C ALA A 55 -2.21 -4.95 -8.77
N GLY A 56 -2.61 -3.99 -7.93
CA GLY A 56 -3.40 -4.27 -6.73
C GLY A 56 -4.75 -4.93 -7.03
N GLY A 57 -5.35 -4.60 -8.17
CA GLY A 57 -6.56 -5.25 -8.66
C GLY A 57 -6.37 -6.72 -9.00
N ASP A 58 -5.20 -7.08 -9.59
CA ASP A 58 -4.85 -8.48 -9.89
C ASP A 58 -4.68 -9.27 -8.60
N VAL A 59 -4.01 -8.69 -7.59
CA VAL A 59 -3.85 -9.32 -6.27
C VAL A 59 -5.19 -9.58 -5.60
N LEU A 60 -6.12 -8.63 -5.66
CA LEU A 60 -7.48 -8.81 -5.14
C LEU A 60 -8.21 -9.93 -5.88
N ALA A 61 -8.15 -9.93 -7.22
CA ALA A 61 -8.81 -10.95 -8.05
C ALA A 61 -8.29 -12.36 -7.77
N ASP A 62 -6.97 -12.52 -7.62
CA ASP A 62 -6.35 -13.79 -7.29
C ASP A 62 -6.72 -14.26 -5.87
N ALA A 63 -6.76 -13.35 -4.91
CA ALA A 63 -7.23 -13.62 -3.56
C ALA A 63 -8.71 -14.06 -3.52
N MET A 64 -9.57 -13.43 -4.33
CA MET A 64 -10.98 -13.82 -4.48
C MET A 64 -11.12 -15.22 -5.07
N ARG A 65 -10.37 -15.55 -6.13
CA ARG A 65 -10.36 -16.90 -6.72
C ARG A 65 -9.88 -17.95 -5.74
N ALA A 66 -8.87 -17.61 -4.93
CA ALA A 66 -8.35 -18.49 -3.90
C ALA A 66 -9.27 -18.63 -2.67
N GLY A 67 -10.25 -17.73 -2.49
CA GLY A 67 -11.19 -17.77 -1.37
C GLY A 67 -10.54 -17.49 -0.01
N VAL A 68 -9.55 -16.61 0.06
CA VAL A 68 -8.77 -16.33 1.28
C VAL A 68 -9.46 -15.41 2.29
N ALA A 69 -10.59 -14.82 1.92
CA ALA A 69 -11.41 -14.02 2.83
C ALA A 69 -12.89 -14.32 2.62
N ARG A 70 -13.71 -14.03 3.62
CA ARG A 70 -15.18 -14.19 3.56
C ARG A 70 -15.84 -12.98 2.90
N THR A 71 -15.24 -11.80 3.07
CA THR A 71 -15.72 -10.54 2.49
C THR A 71 -14.56 -9.79 1.85
N TYR A 72 -14.77 -9.31 0.64
CA TYR A 72 -13.79 -8.53 -0.13
C TYR A 72 -14.27 -7.09 -0.28
N VAL A 73 -13.44 -6.15 0.13
CA VAL A 73 -13.75 -4.72 0.13
C VAL A 73 -12.69 -3.97 -0.68
N ILE A 74 -13.12 -3.01 -1.49
CA ILE A 74 -12.22 -2.03 -2.10
C ILE A 74 -12.48 -0.69 -1.42
N VAL A 75 -11.42 -0.07 -0.90
CA VAL A 75 -11.46 1.16 -0.11
C VAL A 75 -10.68 2.25 -0.82
N GLY A 76 -11.29 3.39 -1.11
CA GLY A 76 -10.59 4.53 -1.71
C GLY A 76 -11.56 5.52 -2.34
N GLY A 77 -11.66 6.68 -1.75
CA GLY A 77 -12.38 7.83 -2.31
C GLY A 77 -11.51 8.60 -3.31
N ALA A 78 -11.56 9.91 -3.26
CA ALA A 78 -10.76 10.78 -4.09
C ALA A 78 -9.74 11.56 -3.25
N GLY A 79 -8.46 11.43 -3.58
CA GLY A 79 -7.34 12.11 -2.95
C GLY A 79 -6.49 12.86 -3.99
N HIS A 80 -5.35 13.39 -3.53
CA HIS A 80 -4.43 14.18 -4.36
C HIS A 80 -3.78 13.40 -5.51
N THR A 81 -3.80 12.07 -5.49
CA THR A 81 -3.23 11.20 -6.53
C THR A 81 -4.28 10.62 -7.48
N THR A 82 -5.56 10.80 -7.18
CA THR A 82 -6.64 10.13 -7.91
C THR A 82 -6.70 10.53 -9.38
N GLU A 83 -6.48 11.81 -9.73
CA GLU A 83 -6.48 12.23 -11.14
C GLU A 83 -5.34 11.56 -11.93
N THR A 84 -4.12 11.60 -11.40
CA THR A 84 -2.97 10.90 -12.01
C THR A 84 -3.23 9.40 -12.16
N PHE A 85 -3.92 8.79 -11.18
CA PHE A 85 -4.31 7.39 -11.26
C PHE A 85 -5.34 7.14 -12.37
N ARG A 86 -6.36 8.00 -12.52
CA ARG A 86 -7.35 7.92 -13.62
C ARG A 86 -6.67 7.98 -14.99
N GLU A 87 -5.75 8.94 -15.17
CA GLU A 87 -4.99 9.09 -16.41
C GLU A 87 -4.16 7.84 -16.71
N LYS A 88 -3.44 7.35 -15.70
CA LYS A 88 -2.61 6.15 -15.84
C LYS A 88 -3.42 4.89 -16.17
N VAL A 89 -4.59 4.74 -15.57
CA VAL A 89 -5.48 3.60 -15.88
C VAL A 89 -6.04 3.68 -17.29
N ARG A 90 -6.42 4.87 -17.80
CA ARG A 90 -6.84 5.05 -19.18
C ARG A 90 -5.73 4.72 -20.19
N GLU A 91 -4.49 5.06 -19.85
CA GLU A 91 -3.31 4.72 -20.66
C GLU A 91 -3.06 3.21 -20.70
N LEU A 92 -3.12 2.54 -19.54
CA LEU A 92 -2.80 1.11 -19.41
C LEU A 92 -3.94 0.19 -19.87
N CYS A 93 -5.19 0.64 -19.74
CA CYS A 93 -6.39 -0.12 -20.08
C CYS A 93 -7.35 0.76 -20.90
N PRO A 94 -7.07 1.01 -22.19
CA PRO A 94 -7.87 1.92 -23.02
C PRO A 94 -9.34 1.50 -23.18
N ASP A 95 -9.60 0.20 -23.08
CA ASP A 95 -10.96 -0.36 -23.21
C ASP A 95 -11.75 -0.30 -21.88
N LEU A 96 -11.09 0.07 -20.78
CA LEU A 96 -11.75 0.20 -19.48
C LEU A 96 -12.49 1.54 -19.38
N THR A 97 -13.79 1.48 -19.16
CA THR A 97 -14.62 2.67 -18.98
C THR A 97 -14.99 2.88 -17.53
N PHE A 98 -14.88 4.12 -17.05
CA PHE A 98 -15.34 4.59 -15.74
C PHE A 98 -15.68 6.08 -15.80
N ALA A 99 -16.48 6.56 -14.84
CA ALA A 99 -16.88 7.97 -14.78
C ALA A 99 -15.67 8.91 -14.63
N GLY A 100 -15.76 10.12 -15.16
CA GLY A 100 -14.66 11.09 -15.10
C GLY A 100 -14.26 11.50 -13.67
N ASP A 101 -15.21 11.43 -12.74
CA ASP A 101 -15.04 11.69 -11.30
C ASP A 101 -14.94 10.42 -10.45
N ALA A 102 -14.79 9.24 -11.07
CA ALA A 102 -14.73 7.97 -10.36
C ALA A 102 -13.67 7.98 -9.25
N THR A 103 -14.03 7.45 -8.09
CA THR A 103 -13.12 7.27 -6.96
C THR A 103 -12.15 6.12 -7.22
N GLU A 104 -11.08 6.03 -6.44
CA GLU A 104 -10.08 4.96 -6.61
C GLU A 104 -10.72 3.57 -6.43
N ALA A 105 -11.63 3.41 -5.46
CA ALA A 105 -12.37 2.16 -5.27
C ALA A 105 -13.26 1.82 -6.49
N GLN A 106 -13.90 2.79 -7.10
CA GLN A 106 -14.72 2.58 -8.30
C GLN A 106 -13.86 2.18 -9.51
N ILE A 107 -12.69 2.79 -9.67
CA ILE A 107 -11.73 2.45 -10.74
C ILE A 107 -11.23 1.02 -10.58
N PHE A 108 -10.78 0.62 -9.38
CA PHE A 108 -10.36 -0.75 -9.10
C PHE A 108 -11.51 -1.74 -9.29
N SER A 109 -12.73 -1.40 -8.86
CA SER A 109 -13.92 -2.24 -9.08
C SER A 109 -14.21 -2.45 -10.55
N SER A 110 -14.12 -1.38 -11.36
CA SER A 110 -14.28 -1.45 -12.81
C SER A 110 -13.20 -2.32 -13.46
N TYR A 111 -11.94 -2.16 -13.02
CA TYR A 111 -10.82 -2.96 -13.49
C TYR A 111 -10.99 -4.45 -13.17
N VAL A 112 -11.28 -4.79 -11.91
CA VAL A 112 -11.48 -6.18 -11.48
C VAL A 112 -12.66 -6.82 -12.22
N SER A 113 -13.73 -6.07 -12.44
CA SER A 113 -14.87 -6.56 -13.20
C SER A 113 -14.54 -6.77 -14.68
N HIS A 114 -13.88 -5.81 -15.32
CA HIS A 114 -13.57 -5.85 -16.74
C HIS A 114 -12.55 -6.92 -17.10
N VAL A 115 -11.45 -6.98 -16.34
CA VAL A 115 -10.33 -7.88 -16.67
C VAL A 115 -10.54 -9.29 -16.11
N HIS A 116 -11.11 -9.38 -14.91
CA HIS A 116 -11.19 -10.66 -14.17
C HIS A 116 -12.60 -11.25 -14.09
N GLY A 117 -13.64 -10.49 -14.47
CA GLY A 117 -15.04 -10.93 -14.36
C GLY A 117 -15.51 -11.09 -12.91
N LEU A 118 -14.83 -10.45 -11.94
CA LEU A 118 -15.09 -10.56 -10.52
C LEU A 118 -15.66 -9.25 -9.97
N LYS A 119 -16.32 -9.32 -8.82
CA LYS A 119 -16.91 -8.17 -8.14
C LYS A 119 -16.65 -8.27 -6.64
N ALA A 120 -16.04 -7.24 -6.07
CA ALA A 120 -15.90 -7.11 -4.62
C ALA A 120 -17.28 -6.96 -3.96
N ASP A 121 -17.41 -7.44 -2.72
CA ASP A 121 -18.68 -7.39 -1.99
C ASP A 121 -19.07 -5.97 -1.60
N LEU A 122 -18.09 -5.14 -1.25
CA LEU A 122 -18.33 -3.77 -0.78
C LEU A 122 -17.31 -2.79 -1.41
N LEU A 123 -17.74 -1.53 -1.55
CA LEU A 123 -16.90 -0.40 -1.89
C LEU A 123 -17.03 0.67 -0.81
N GLU A 124 -15.90 1.20 -0.33
CA GLU A 124 -15.81 2.44 0.43
C GLU A 124 -15.27 3.52 -0.51
N THR A 125 -16.00 4.63 -0.70
CA THR A 125 -15.72 5.62 -1.74
C THR A 125 -15.59 7.05 -1.22
N SER A 126 -15.58 7.25 0.10
CA SER A 126 -15.62 8.56 0.73
C SER A 126 -14.29 9.00 1.35
N SER A 127 -13.38 8.05 1.55
CA SER A 127 -12.07 8.31 2.17
C SER A 127 -11.18 9.20 1.30
N THR A 128 -10.41 10.08 1.94
CA THR A 128 -9.50 11.03 1.26
C THR A 128 -8.04 10.87 1.63
N ASN A 129 -7.75 10.06 2.64
CA ASN A 129 -6.40 9.80 3.15
C ASN A 129 -6.33 8.44 3.85
N CYS A 130 -5.13 7.98 4.19
CA CYS A 130 -4.91 6.66 4.79
C CYS A 130 -5.62 6.47 6.15
N GLY A 131 -5.75 7.53 6.95
CA GLY A 131 -6.50 7.48 8.22
C GLY A 131 -7.97 7.16 7.96
N ASN A 132 -8.60 7.94 7.07
CA ASN A 132 -9.98 7.72 6.67
C ASN A 132 -10.19 6.34 6.02
N ASN A 133 -9.23 5.81 5.27
CA ASN A 133 -9.33 4.47 4.69
C ASN A 133 -9.63 3.41 5.75
N ILE A 134 -8.95 3.46 6.90
CA ILE A 134 -9.16 2.48 7.97
C ILE A 134 -10.42 2.78 8.78
N THR A 135 -10.65 4.04 9.16
CA THR A 135 -11.82 4.40 9.98
C THR A 135 -13.12 4.19 9.23
N TYR A 136 -13.18 4.54 7.94
CA TYR A 136 -14.38 4.36 7.12
C TYR A 136 -14.60 2.89 6.73
N LEU A 137 -13.53 2.10 6.55
CA LEU A 137 -13.66 0.65 6.43
C LEU A 137 -14.29 0.03 7.70
N ARG A 138 -13.75 0.39 8.88
CA ARG A 138 -14.30 -0.06 10.17
C ARG A 138 -15.79 0.27 10.29
N ASP A 139 -16.14 1.51 10.01
CA ASP A 139 -17.52 2.00 10.15
C ASP A 139 -18.44 1.32 9.12
N LEU A 140 -17.99 1.15 7.87
CA LEU A 140 -18.72 0.41 6.83
C LEU A 140 -19.00 -1.05 7.24
N LEU A 141 -18.01 -1.75 7.80
CA LEU A 141 -18.18 -3.13 8.27
C LEU A 141 -19.17 -3.20 9.42
N ALA A 142 -19.11 -2.25 10.36
CA ALA A 142 -20.04 -2.15 11.49
C ALA A 142 -21.48 -1.88 11.01
N ASP A 143 -21.67 -0.92 10.11
CA ASP A 143 -22.99 -0.57 9.54
C ASP A 143 -23.62 -1.73 8.76
N ARG A 144 -22.83 -2.59 8.18
CA ARG A 144 -23.28 -3.79 7.45
C ARG A 144 -23.39 -5.03 8.35
N GLY A 145 -23.05 -4.93 9.62
CA GLY A 145 -23.07 -6.05 10.56
C GLY A 145 -22.07 -7.16 10.20
N ILE A 146 -20.96 -6.82 9.52
CA ILE A 146 -19.95 -7.78 9.10
C ILE A 146 -18.92 -7.93 10.21
N PRO A 147 -18.80 -9.13 10.82
CA PRO A 147 -17.79 -9.37 11.84
C PRO A 147 -16.39 -9.34 11.23
N CYS A 148 -15.44 -8.70 11.90
CA CYS A 148 -14.06 -8.62 11.47
C CYS A 148 -13.13 -8.85 12.65
N LYS A 149 -12.66 -10.09 12.81
CA LYS A 149 -11.63 -10.48 13.78
C LYS A 149 -10.25 -10.61 13.12
N SER A 150 -10.24 -10.79 11.80
CA SER A 150 -9.04 -10.88 10.97
C SER A 150 -9.23 -10.09 9.68
N LEU A 151 -8.24 -9.25 9.33
CA LEU A 151 -8.28 -8.34 8.19
C LEU A 151 -6.99 -8.47 7.37
N ILE A 152 -7.11 -8.96 6.15
CA ILE A 152 -6.01 -8.85 5.17
C ILE A 152 -6.00 -7.42 4.64
N LEU A 153 -4.91 -6.70 4.91
CA LEU A 153 -4.67 -5.35 4.39
C LEU A 153 -3.77 -5.44 3.17
N SER A 154 -4.27 -5.03 2.03
CA SER A 154 -3.52 -5.00 0.78
C SER A 154 -3.44 -3.57 0.25
N GLN A 155 -2.23 -3.00 0.34
CA GLN A 155 -1.95 -1.62 -0.01
C GLN A 155 -0.68 -1.55 -0.88
N ASP A 156 -0.43 -0.41 -1.51
CA ASP A 156 0.85 -0.10 -2.14
C ASP A 156 2.01 -0.44 -1.21
N ALA A 157 3.03 -1.13 -1.75
CA ALA A 157 4.15 -1.62 -0.94
C ALA A 157 4.87 -0.50 -0.18
N THR A 158 4.86 0.72 -0.71
CA THR A 158 5.48 1.86 -0.01
C THR A 158 4.73 2.27 1.25
N MET A 159 3.40 2.06 1.30
CA MET A 159 2.53 2.48 2.40
C MET A 159 2.03 1.32 3.28
N GLN A 160 2.30 0.08 2.90
CA GLN A 160 1.73 -1.12 3.54
C GLN A 160 1.95 -1.14 5.06
N ARG A 161 3.17 -0.88 5.53
CA ARG A 161 3.47 -0.87 6.97
C ARG A 161 2.69 0.19 7.74
N ARG A 162 2.49 1.36 7.14
CA ARG A 162 1.68 2.43 7.76
C ARG A 162 0.22 2.03 7.88
N MET A 163 -0.34 1.36 6.87
CA MET A 163 -1.71 0.85 6.93
C MET A 163 -1.90 -0.18 8.05
N VAL A 164 -0.93 -1.06 8.25
CA VAL A 164 -0.94 -2.02 9.37
C VAL A 164 -0.92 -1.29 10.73
N ALA A 165 -0.06 -0.28 10.88
CA ALA A 165 0.03 0.51 12.11
C ALA A 165 -1.26 1.33 12.39
N LEU A 166 -1.92 1.82 11.33
CA LEU A 166 -3.24 2.45 11.41
C LEU A 166 -4.30 1.45 11.88
N ALA A 167 -4.36 0.28 11.25
CA ALA A 167 -5.34 -0.75 11.62
C ALA A 167 -5.14 -1.23 13.07
N ALA A 168 -3.90 -1.40 13.49
CA ALA A 168 -3.59 -1.78 14.87
C ALA A 168 -4.10 -0.76 15.90
N LYS A 169 -4.12 0.53 15.54
CA LYS A 169 -4.66 1.60 16.39
C LYS A 169 -6.18 1.71 16.33
N GLU A 170 -6.75 1.76 15.13
CA GLU A 170 -8.15 2.12 14.90
C GLU A 170 -9.12 0.92 15.00
N MET A 171 -8.58 -0.30 14.91
CA MET A 171 -9.34 -1.55 15.00
C MET A 171 -8.71 -2.49 16.05
N PRO A 172 -8.63 -2.08 17.33
CA PRO A 172 -8.02 -2.90 18.38
C PRO A 172 -8.79 -4.21 18.51
N GLY A 173 -8.05 -5.33 18.59
CA GLY A 173 -8.65 -6.68 18.66
C GLY A 173 -8.91 -7.35 17.31
N VAL A 174 -8.68 -6.65 16.20
CA VAL A 174 -8.64 -7.24 14.86
C VAL A 174 -7.22 -7.68 14.56
N LEU A 175 -7.02 -8.92 14.10
CA LEU A 175 -5.74 -9.45 13.63
C LEU A 175 -5.41 -8.84 12.26
N PRO A 176 -4.44 -7.93 12.15
CA PRO A 176 -4.03 -7.42 10.85
C PRO A 176 -3.12 -8.45 10.16
N ILE A 177 -3.39 -8.75 8.90
CA ILE A 177 -2.58 -9.60 8.03
C ILE A 177 -2.05 -8.74 6.90
N ALA A 178 -0.77 -8.46 6.90
CA ALA A 178 -0.15 -7.61 5.89
C ALA A 178 0.07 -8.36 4.58
N PHE A 179 -0.33 -7.76 3.47
CA PHE A 179 0.02 -8.27 2.15
C PHE A 179 0.13 -7.12 1.13
N ALA A 180 1.33 -6.57 0.98
CA ALA A 180 1.60 -5.51 0.00
C ALA A 180 1.22 -5.96 -1.43
N THR A 181 0.61 -5.06 -2.21
CA THR A 181 0.12 -5.36 -3.57
C THR A 181 1.21 -5.80 -4.53
N TYR A 182 2.45 -5.41 -4.27
CA TYR A 182 3.62 -5.86 -5.05
C TYR A 182 4.86 -5.99 -4.17
N SER A 183 5.88 -6.67 -4.70
CA SER A 183 7.23 -6.73 -4.14
C SER A 183 8.20 -6.66 -5.30
N VAL A 184 9.03 -5.64 -5.36
CA VAL A 184 10.03 -5.41 -6.42
C VAL A 184 11.39 -5.16 -5.80
N ARG A 185 12.45 -5.45 -6.56
CA ARG A 185 13.81 -5.08 -6.20
C ARG A 185 14.34 -4.05 -7.19
N VAL A 186 15.02 -3.04 -6.66
CA VAL A 186 15.77 -2.08 -7.46
C VAL A 186 17.17 -2.66 -7.69
N THR A 187 17.62 -2.59 -8.93
CA THR A 187 18.93 -3.04 -9.42
C THR A 187 19.59 -1.90 -10.21
N VAL A 188 20.82 -2.08 -10.61
CA VAL A 188 21.49 -1.20 -11.57
C VAL A 188 21.51 -1.89 -12.92
N ARG A 189 21.07 -1.20 -13.97
CA ARG A 189 21.11 -1.66 -15.36
C ARG A 189 21.46 -0.48 -16.25
N ASP A 190 22.44 -0.66 -17.11
CA ASP A 190 22.91 0.38 -18.06
C ASP A 190 23.30 1.72 -17.40
N GLY A 191 23.83 1.67 -16.16
CA GLY A 191 24.23 2.86 -15.39
C GLY A 191 23.08 3.63 -14.75
N GLU A 192 21.88 3.05 -14.67
CA GLU A 192 20.70 3.63 -14.05
C GLU A 192 20.01 2.65 -13.07
N LEU A 193 19.18 3.20 -12.19
CA LEU A 193 18.33 2.37 -11.32
C LEU A 193 17.17 1.80 -12.13
N ALA A 194 16.98 0.50 -12.04
CA ALA A 194 15.92 -0.23 -12.71
C ALA A 194 15.24 -1.24 -11.76
N TYR A 195 14.04 -1.69 -12.09
CA TYR A 195 13.39 -2.79 -11.37
C TYR A 195 13.83 -4.14 -11.94
N ASP A 196 13.90 -5.16 -11.08
CA ASP A 196 14.04 -6.57 -11.50
C ASP A 196 12.86 -7.00 -12.37
N HIS A 197 11.65 -6.58 -12.01
CA HIS A 197 10.42 -6.68 -12.79
C HIS A 197 9.52 -5.49 -12.47
N ALA A 198 8.62 -5.13 -13.36
CA ALA A 198 7.69 -4.01 -13.19
C ALA A 198 6.24 -4.51 -13.24
N PRO A 199 5.53 -4.58 -12.09
CA PRO A 199 4.10 -4.86 -12.05
C PRO A 199 3.29 -3.82 -12.84
N LEU A 200 2.08 -4.18 -13.24
CA LEU A 200 1.20 -3.30 -14.02
C LEU A 200 0.94 -1.98 -13.29
N GLY A 201 1.29 -0.87 -13.93
CA GLY A 201 1.14 0.47 -13.40
C GLY A 201 2.25 0.90 -12.44
N MET A 202 3.38 0.17 -12.38
CA MET A 202 4.50 0.49 -11.48
C MET A 202 4.95 1.94 -11.63
N TRP A 203 5.30 2.54 -10.49
CA TRP A 203 5.88 3.88 -10.40
C TRP A 203 7.23 3.94 -11.16
N ASP A 204 7.57 5.09 -11.72
CA ASP A 204 8.97 5.31 -12.09
C ASP A 204 9.89 5.28 -10.85
N THR A 205 11.19 5.03 -11.05
CA THR A 205 12.14 4.83 -9.95
C THR A 205 12.29 6.06 -9.06
N SER A 206 12.17 7.26 -9.64
CA SER A 206 12.24 8.53 -8.91
C SER A 206 11.03 8.72 -8.01
N ARG A 207 9.83 8.45 -8.53
CA ARG A 207 8.58 8.49 -7.75
C ARG A 207 8.59 7.44 -6.65
N TYR A 208 9.01 6.22 -6.96
CA TYR A 208 9.13 5.14 -5.97
C TYR A 208 10.06 5.51 -4.82
N LEU A 209 11.24 6.05 -5.12
CA LEU A 209 12.16 6.57 -4.10
C LEU A 209 11.48 7.62 -3.23
N THR A 210 10.81 8.61 -3.84
CA THR A 210 10.09 9.67 -3.11
C THR A 210 9.01 9.11 -2.18
N LEU A 211 8.28 8.08 -2.62
CA LEU A 211 7.26 7.41 -1.80
C LEU A 211 7.88 6.72 -0.59
N LEU A 212 8.93 5.91 -0.80
CA LEU A 212 9.64 5.22 0.28
C LEU A 212 10.24 6.20 1.29
N MET A 213 10.94 7.23 0.80
CA MET A 213 11.59 8.24 1.63
C MET A 213 10.60 8.99 2.51
N GLY A 214 9.42 9.27 2.00
CA GLY A 214 8.37 9.99 2.74
C GLY A 214 7.72 9.18 3.86
N GLU A 215 7.83 7.86 3.86
CA GLU A 215 7.16 7.02 4.88
C GLU A 215 7.96 6.89 6.18
N ILE A 216 9.30 6.88 6.12
CA ILE A 216 10.14 6.70 7.31
C ILE A 216 9.89 7.81 8.37
N PRO A 217 9.88 9.13 8.02
CA PRO A 217 9.53 10.16 8.98
C PRO A 217 8.11 10.02 9.56
N ARG A 218 7.14 9.59 8.73
CA ARG A 218 5.77 9.36 9.20
C ARG A 218 5.68 8.23 10.22
N LEU A 219 6.44 7.15 10.02
CA LEU A 219 6.48 6.00 10.92
C LEU A 219 7.31 6.24 12.17
N THR A 220 8.16 7.28 12.19
CA THR A 220 8.98 7.62 13.36
C THR A 220 8.07 8.04 14.52
N ASP A 221 8.37 7.51 15.71
CA ASP A 221 7.64 7.81 16.95
C ASP A 221 8.38 8.90 17.72
N ASP A 222 8.35 10.11 17.19
CA ASP A 222 8.87 11.35 17.78
C ASP A 222 7.87 12.50 17.60
N GLU A 223 8.20 13.69 18.04
CA GLU A 223 7.33 14.89 17.97
C GLU A 223 6.84 15.26 16.57
N ASN A 224 7.59 14.90 15.52
CA ASN A 224 7.29 15.20 14.13
C ASN A 224 6.59 14.04 13.39
N GLY A 225 6.69 12.83 13.93
CA GLY A 225 6.13 11.62 13.34
C GLY A 225 4.65 11.42 13.65
N TYR A 226 4.12 10.31 13.19
CA TYR A 226 2.70 9.96 13.34
C TYR A 226 2.45 8.96 14.47
N GLY A 227 3.51 8.50 15.14
CA GLY A 227 3.43 7.60 16.28
C GLY A 227 2.82 8.23 17.53
N PRO A 228 2.69 7.46 18.62
CA PRO A 228 2.06 7.91 19.87
C PRO A 228 2.72 9.14 20.52
N ARG A 229 4.04 9.32 20.35
CA ARG A 229 4.79 10.48 20.89
C ARG A 229 4.73 11.72 20.01
N GLY A 230 4.19 11.60 18.79
CA GLY A 230 4.00 12.68 17.85
C GLY A 230 2.53 13.02 17.68
N LYS A 231 2.03 12.89 16.43
CA LYS A 231 0.64 13.22 16.08
C LYS A 231 -0.37 12.19 16.59
N GLY A 232 0.08 11.05 17.06
CA GLY A 232 -0.78 10.01 17.59
C GLY A 232 -1.71 9.37 16.56
N PHE A 233 -1.37 9.37 15.28
CA PHE A 233 -2.20 8.79 14.21
C PHE A 233 -1.99 7.28 14.07
N LEU A 234 -0.83 6.76 14.48
CA LEU A 234 -0.44 5.37 14.30
C LEU A 234 -0.18 4.69 15.65
N ALA A 235 -0.31 3.38 15.69
CA ALA A 235 0.37 2.59 16.72
C ALA A 235 1.89 2.73 16.55
N HIS A 236 2.65 2.49 17.63
CA HIS A 236 4.10 2.52 17.58
C HIS A 236 4.67 1.54 16.55
N VAL A 237 5.69 1.99 15.82
CA VAL A 237 6.42 1.17 14.84
C VAL A 237 7.91 1.22 15.16
N ASP A 238 8.49 0.07 15.46
CA ASP A 238 9.94 -0.07 15.60
C ASP A 238 10.62 0.03 14.24
N ILE A 239 11.50 1.02 14.08
CA ILE A 239 12.30 1.21 12.87
C ILE A 239 13.73 0.75 13.15
N PRO A 240 14.19 -0.38 12.55
CA PRO A 240 15.54 -0.90 12.76
C PRO A 240 16.63 0.10 12.37
N MET A 241 17.78 0.06 13.06
CA MET A 241 18.92 0.93 12.76
C MET A 241 19.40 0.82 11.31
N GLN A 242 19.32 -0.38 10.72
CA GLN A 242 19.63 -0.60 9.31
C GLN A 242 18.74 0.23 8.37
N VAL A 243 17.44 0.31 8.67
CA VAL A 243 16.46 1.11 7.89
C VAL A 243 16.73 2.60 8.05
N ARG A 244 16.98 3.06 9.27
CA ARG A 244 17.35 4.47 9.52
C ARG A 244 18.64 4.84 8.80
N GLY A 245 19.68 4.01 8.88
CA GLY A 245 20.95 4.25 8.21
C GLY A 245 20.82 4.26 6.67
N ALA A 246 19.99 3.39 6.09
CA ALA A 246 19.68 3.40 4.65
C ALA A 246 18.96 4.71 4.26
N TRP A 247 17.95 5.10 5.03
CA TRP A 247 17.23 6.36 4.83
C TRP A 247 18.14 7.59 4.90
N ASP A 248 19.01 7.66 5.91
CA ASP A 248 19.97 8.77 6.08
C ASP A 248 20.93 8.90 4.89
N ARG A 249 21.44 7.77 4.35
CA ARG A 249 22.32 7.78 3.15
C ARG A 249 21.57 8.24 1.93
N LEU A 250 20.34 7.75 1.71
CA LEU A 250 19.48 8.17 0.60
C LEU A 250 19.13 9.65 0.71
N LEU A 251 18.79 10.15 1.91
CA LEU A 251 18.49 11.56 2.12
C LEU A 251 19.67 12.48 1.77
N LYS A 252 20.88 12.11 2.18
CA LYS A 252 22.10 12.86 1.81
C LYS A 252 22.32 12.91 0.30
N ARG A 253 21.99 11.82 -0.41
CA ARG A 253 22.19 11.72 -1.86
C ARG A 253 21.06 12.37 -2.66
N TYR A 254 19.82 12.28 -2.17
CA TYR A 254 18.60 12.74 -2.83
C TYR A 254 17.76 13.62 -1.90
N PRO A 255 18.25 14.81 -1.48
CA PRO A 255 17.52 15.68 -0.54
C PRO A 255 16.16 16.14 -1.09
N TRP A 256 15.99 16.16 -2.41
CA TRP A 256 14.74 16.47 -3.09
C TRP A 256 13.65 15.40 -2.95
N SER A 257 14.02 14.19 -2.52
CA SER A 257 13.06 13.08 -2.36
C SER A 257 12.11 13.25 -1.17
N MET A 258 12.33 14.22 -0.31
CA MET A 258 11.43 14.53 0.81
C MET A 258 10.17 15.25 0.32
N ARG A 259 9.01 14.64 0.57
CA ARG A 259 7.71 15.23 0.26
C ARG A 259 7.26 16.16 1.37
N THR A 260 6.88 17.38 1.00
CA THR A 260 6.09 18.24 1.89
C THR A 260 4.64 17.73 1.91
N ALA A 261 4.05 17.59 3.10
CA ALA A 261 2.64 17.22 3.21
C ALA A 261 1.77 18.33 2.58
N ASP A 262 0.80 17.93 1.76
CA ASP A 262 -0.18 18.87 1.21
C ASP A 262 -1.23 19.16 2.31
N PRO A 263 -1.38 20.42 2.76
CA PRO A 263 -2.32 20.77 3.83
C PRO A 263 -3.78 20.39 3.53
N ARG A 264 -4.15 20.32 2.25
CA ARG A 264 -5.53 19.98 1.84
C ARG A 264 -5.94 18.55 2.17
N TYR A 265 -4.96 17.65 2.39
CA TYR A 265 -5.16 16.23 2.66
C TYR A 265 -4.47 15.79 3.97
N ALA A 266 -4.10 16.73 4.83
CA ALA A 266 -3.37 16.50 6.08
C ALA A 266 -4.29 16.27 7.30
N GLY A 267 -5.58 16.06 7.08
CA GLY A 267 -6.57 15.83 8.14
C GLY A 267 -6.72 14.35 8.49
#